data_d0e7073d8e3656a8b862473f68e322ef
#
_entry.id   d0e7073d8e3656a8b862473f68e322ef
#
_cell.length_a   1.000
_cell.length_b   1.000
_cell.length_c   1.000
_cell.angle_alpha   90.00
_cell.angle_beta   90.00
_cell.angle_gamma   90.00
#
_symmetry.space_group_name_H-M   'P 1'
#
loop_
_entity.id
_entity.type
_entity.pdbx_description
1 polymer ?
#
loop_
_entity_poly.entity_id
_entity_poly.type
_entity_poly.pdbx_seq_one_letter_code
_entity_poly.pdbx_strand_id
1 'polypeptide(L)'
;NGEGLYRFTVDAKTGALRDKTLVSSLPNVAQLTVSRDGKTLYAASEVEKGVVQAWRIEKNGELTALNQVASGGAGPVYLSLTPDGKHLLVANYVSGSIAVLPVQEDGSLAEAVDRHQDEGPAGAERPAAAVEGSFAISDHNGPHAHMIAADPSGKYVYSTDLGLDRIYQYRLDSASGKLTPNDPPFIAASSPGAGPRHFVFTPQGDGL
;
A
#
# COMPACT_ATOMS: atom_id res chain seq x y z
N ASN A 1 7.39 -19.49 1.29
CA ASN A 1 6.17 -18.72 1.36
C ASN A 1 5.23 -19.34 2.38
N GLY A 2 4.47 -18.51 3.13
CA GLY A 2 3.45 -19.00 4.06
C GLY A 2 2.22 -19.57 3.34
N GLU A 3 1.38 -20.31 4.06
CA GLU A 3 0.14 -20.90 3.50
C GLU A 3 -0.98 -19.87 3.36
N GLY A 4 -0.79 -18.64 3.90
CA GLY A 4 -1.76 -17.56 3.86
C GLY A 4 -1.66 -16.61 5.06
N LEU A 5 -2.80 -16.14 5.53
CA LEU A 5 -2.94 -15.22 6.65
C LEU A 5 -3.13 -15.99 7.95
N TYR A 6 -2.34 -15.66 8.96
CA TYR A 6 -2.39 -16.28 10.29
C TYR A 6 -2.85 -15.30 11.37
N ARG A 7 -3.59 -15.80 12.33
CA ARG A 7 -3.93 -15.11 13.57
C ARG A 7 -3.20 -15.75 14.75
N PHE A 8 -2.80 -14.91 15.69
CA PHE A 8 -2.24 -15.31 16.98
C PHE A 8 -3.02 -14.67 18.13
N THR A 9 -3.10 -15.35 19.25
CA THR A 9 -3.52 -14.75 20.52
C THR A 9 -2.29 -14.11 21.17
N VAL A 10 -2.43 -12.87 21.65
CA VAL A 10 -1.39 -12.18 22.43
C VAL A 10 -1.67 -12.35 23.90
N ASP A 11 -0.74 -12.93 24.65
CA ASP A 11 -0.80 -12.96 26.11
C ASP A 11 -0.54 -11.55 26.65
N ALA A 12 -1.57 -10.93 27.23
CA ALA A 12 -1.50 -9.53 27.67
C ALA A 12 -0.49 -9.27 28.82
N LYS A 13 -0.04 -10.31 29.55
CA LYS A 13 0.92 -10.16 30.63
C LYS A 13 2.37 -10.30 30.18
N THR A 14 2.60 -11.16 29.19
CA THR A 14 3.95 -11.53 28.76
C THR A 14 4.31 -11.06 27.35
N GLY A 15 3.30 -10.63 26.55
CA GLY A 15 3.46 -10.33 25.12
C GLY A 15 3.66 -11.58 24.25
N ALA A 16 3.59 -12.79 24.81
CA ALA A 16 3.82 -14.01 24.06
C ALA A 16 2.71 -14.28 23.05
N LEU A 17 3.11 -14.68 21.84
CA LEU A 17 2.18 -15.12 20.79
C LEU A 17 1.83 -16.59 20.99
N ARG A 18 0.53 -16.91 20.95
CA ARG A 18 -0.01 -18.26 21.16
C ARG A 18 -1.08 -18.56 20.11
N ASP A 19 -1.54 -19.81 20.08
CA ASP A 19 -2.73 -20.27 19.33
C ASP A 19 -2.70 -19.85 17.85
N LYS A 20 -1.57 -20.11 17.17
CA LYS A 20 -1.43 -19.87 15.74
C LYS A 20 -2.54 -20.56 14.96
N THR A 21 -3.35 -19.81 14.23
CA THR A 21 -4.46 -20.31 13.41
C THR A 21 -4.35 -19.74 12.00
N LEU A 22 -4.43 -20.59 10.97
CA LEU A 22 -4.61 -20.15 9.57
C LEU A 22 -6.04 -19.65 9.40
N VAL A 23 -6.22 -18.37 9.08
CA VAL A 23 -7.54 -17.74 8.93
C VAL A 23 -7.94 -17.50 7.48
N SER A 24 -7.00 -17.54 6.56
CA SER A 24 -7.24 -17.46 5.12
C SER A 24 -6.07 -18.06 4.37
N SER A 25 -6.35 -18.77 3.27
CA SER A 25 -5.35 -19.29 2.31
C SER A 25 -5.04 -18.34 1.17
N LEU A 26 -5.29 -17.03 1.33
CA LEU A 26 -4.92 -16.03 0.32
C LEU A 26 -3.42 -16.11 0.03
N PRO A 27 -2.99 -16.34 -1.22
CA PRO A 27 -1.59 -16.50 -1.53
C PRO A 27 -0.81 -15.18 -1.44
N ASN A 28 0.48 -15.27 -1.12
CA ASN A 28 1.42 -14.15 -1.17
C ASN A 28 0.88 -12.84 -0.54
N VAL A 29 0.34 -12.95 0.68
CA VAL A 29 -0.13 -11.76 1.43
C VAL A 29 1.07 -10.86 1.73
N ALA A 30 1.13 -9.69 1.08
CA ALA A 30 2.23 -8.74 1.22
C ALA A 30 1.98 -7.74 2.36
N GLN A 31 0.74 -7.23 2.47
CA GLN A 31 0.40 -6.23 3.48
C GLN A 31 -1.06 -6.33 3.92
N LEU A 32 -1.30 -5.87 5.14
CA LEU A 32 -2.61 -5.80 5.77
C LEU A 32 -2.90 -4.35 6.20
N THR A 33 -4.17 -3.95 6.09
CA THR A 33 -4.66 -2.73 6.72
C THR A 33 -6.04 -2.97 7.33
N VAL A 34 -6.35 -2.28 8.42
CA VAL A 34 -7.62 -2.42 9.14
C VAL A 34 -8.38 -1.10 9.03
N SER A 35 -9.71 -1.18 8.85
CA SER A 35 -10.57 -0.01 8.89
C SER A 35 -10.45 0.72 10.24
N ARG A 36 -10.69 2.04 10.23
CA ARG A 36 -10.53 2.88 11.42
C ARG A 36 -11.42 2.44 12.60
N ASP A 37 -12.58 1.86 12.30
CA ASP A 37 -13.51 1.33 13.31
C ASP A 37 -13.16 -0.11 13.78
N GLY A 38 -12.08 -0.69 13.24
CA GLY A 38 -11.59 -2.02 13.58
C GLY A 38 -12.45 -3.18 13.08
N LYS A 39 -13.40 -2.95 12.17
CA LYS A 39 -14.36 -3.98 11.75
C LYS A 39 -14.02 -4.68 10.44
N THR A 40 -13.15 -4.09 9.63
CA THR A 40 -12.79 -4.66 8.33
C THR A 40 -11.28 -4.78 8.18
N LEU A 41 -10.83 -5.93 7.71
CA LEU A 41 -9.45 -6.20 7.33
C LEU A 41 -9.34 -6.25 5.80
N TYR A 42 -8.33 -5.61 5.26
CA TYR A 42 -7.95 -5.66 3.86
C TYR A 42 -6.55 -6.25 3.72
N ALA A 43 -6.35 -7.09 2.72
CA ALA A 43 -5.06 -7.68 2.41
C ALA A 43 -4.72 -7.57 0.93
N ALA A 44 -3.50 -7.16 0.63
CA ALA A 44 -2.92 -7.23 -0.69
C ALA A 44 -2.33 -8.62 -0.92
N SER A 45 -2.66 -9.24 -2.04
CA SER A 45 -2.05 -10.47 -2.53
C SER A 45 -1.12 -10.16 -3.69
N GLU A 46 0.18 -10.28 -3.42
CA GLU A 46 1.28 -9.97 -4.35
C GLU A 46 1.42 -11.07 -5.41
N VAL A 47 0.51 -11.07 -6.36
CA VAL A 47 0.47 -11.99 -7.49
C VAL A 47 0.42 -11.22 -8.81
N GLU A 48 0.69 -11.88 -9.94
CA GLU A 48 0.71 -11.26 -11.27
C GLU A 48 -0.62 -10.58 -11.60
N LYS A 49 -1.75 -11.26 -11.34
CA LYS A 49 -3.09 -10.65 -11.37
C LYS A 49 -3.42 -10.16 -9.97
N GLY A 50 -2.84 -9.02 -9.58
CA GLY A 50 -2.95 -8.48 -8.23
C GLY A 50 -4.38 -8.35 -7.74
N VAL A 51 -4.62 -8.77 -6.51
CA VAL A 51 -5.95 -8.70 -5.89
C VAL A 51 -5.88 -8.11 -4.48
N VAL A 52 -6.99 -7.52 -4.07
CA VAL A 52 -7.22 -7.09 -2.69
C VAL A 52 -8.44 -7.83 -2.17
N GLN A 53 -8.28 -8.49 -1.04
CA GLN A 53 -9.34 -9.20 -0.34
C GLN A 53 -9.80 -8.40 0.88
N ALA A 54 -11.12 -8.32 1.08
CA ALA A 54 -11.75 -7.72 2.25
C ALA A 54 -12.43 -8.79 3.12
N TRP A 55 -12.30 -8.66 4.46
CA TRP A 55 -13.00 -9.47 5.45
C TRP A 55 -13.60 -8.60 6.53
N ARG A 56 -14.77 -8.99 7.01
CA ARG A 56 -15.30 -8.50 8.28
C ARG A 56 -14.57 -9.21 9.43
N ILE A 57 -14.16 -8.43 10.42
CA ILE A 57 -13.59 -8.92 11.68
C ILE A 57 -14.76 -9.15 12.66
N GLU A 58 -15.01 -10.40 13.02
CA GLU A 58 -16.04 -10.77 13.96
C GLU A 58 -15.61 -10.48 15.42
N LYS A 59 -16.57 -10.41 16.35
CA LYS A 59 -16.28 -10.13 17.77
C LYS A 59 -15.32 -11.12 18.43
N ASN A 60 -15.30 -12.36 17.95
CA ASN A 60 -14.36 -13.41 18.41
C ASN A 60 -13.02 -13.38 17.67
N GLY A 61 -12.80 -12.39 16.79
CA GLY A 61 -11.60 -12.23 15.97
C GLY A 61 -11.53 -13.17 14.75
N GLU A 62 -12.60 -13.90 14.43
CA GLU A 62 -12.70 -14.63 13.17
C GLU A 62 -12.90 -13.68 12.00
N LEU A 63 -12.57 -14.15 10.79
CA LEU A 63 -12.71 -13.39 9.56
C LEU A 63 -13.82 -13.98 8.69
N THR A 64 -14.82 -13.17 8.37
CA THR A 64 -15.85 -13.48 7.38
C THR A 64 -15.52 -12.77 6.09
N ALA A 65 -15.29 -13.52 4.99
CA ALA A 65 -14.97 -12.92 3.70
C ALA A 65 -16.13 -12.04 3.22
N LEU A 66 -15.82 -10.82 2.81
CA LEU A 66 -16.75 -9.91 2.16
C LEU A 66 -16.64 -10.06 0.64
N ASN A 67 -15.54 -9.61 0.06
CA ASN A 67 -15.28 -9.80 -1.37
C ASN A 67 -13.79 -9.67 -1.69
N GLN A 68 -13.48 -9.97 -2.95
CA GLN A 68 -12.17 -9.79 -3.55
C GLN A 68 -12.31 -9.00 -4.84
N VAL A 69 -11.43 -8.03 -5.07
CA VAL A 69 -11.38 -7.21 -6.28
C VAL A 69 -9.97 -7.17 -6.85
N ALA A 70 -9.85 -6.81 -8.14
CA ALA A 70 -8.54 -6.55 -8.73
C ALA A 70 -7.87 -5.34 -8.07
N SER A 71 -6.54 -5.43 -7.82
CA SER A 71 -5.76 -4.34 -7.24
C SER A 71 -5.53 -3.16 -8.19
N GLY A 72 -5.90 -3.31 -9.44
CA GLY A 72 -5.65 -2.32 -10.49
C GLY A 72 -4.28 -2.45 -11.17
N GLY A 73 -3.45 -3.41 -10.77
CA GLY A 73 -2.13 -3.68 -11.33
C GLY A 73 -1.60 -5.05 -10.94
N ALA A 74 -0.30 -5.26 -11.14
CA ALA A 74 0.40 -6.49 -10.78
C ALA A 74 1.24 -6.30 -9.52
N GLY A 75 1.26 -7.32 -8.66
CA GLY A 75 2.06 -7.34 -7.44
C GLY A 75 1.74 -6.22 -6.46
N PRO A 76 0.51 -6.11 -5.91
CA PRO A 76 0.19 -5.13 -4.89
C PRO A 76 0.97 -5.42 -3.60
N VAL A 77 1.70 -4.42 -3.10
CA VAL A 77 2.57 -4.52 -1.92
C VAL A 77 2.19 -3.57 -0.78
N TYR A 78 1.34 -2.58 -1.05
CA TYR A 78 0.93 -1.62 -0.03
C TYR A 78 -0.53 -1.21 -0.16
N LEU A 79 -1.18 -1.09 1.00
CA LEU A 79 -2.56 -0.64 1.16
C LEU A 79 -2.61 0.45 2.22
N SER A 80 -3.35 1.51 1.98
CA SER A 80 -3.72 2.47 3.00
C SER A 80 -5.15 2.97 2.80
N LEU A 81 -5.83 3.32 3.88
CA LEU A 81 -7.14 3.96 3.82
C LEU A 81 -6.98 5.47 3.80
N THR A 82 -7.84 6.15 3.05
CA THR A 82 -8.00 7.60 3.20
C THR A 82 -8.49 7.94 4.61
N PRO A 83 -8.20 9.16 5.14
CA PRO A 83 -8.59 9.53 6.51
C PRO A 83 -10.10 9.43 6.79
N ASP A 84 -10.95 9.61 5.78
CA ASP A 84 -12.41 9.44 5.87
C ASP A 84 -12.89 7.98 5.72
N GLY A 85 -11.97 7.07 5.39
CA GLY A 85 -12.23 5.64 5.22
C GLY A 85 -13.02 5.26 3.96
N LYS A 86 -13.26 6.19 3.04
CA LYS A 86 -14.09 5.94 1.85
C LYS A 86 -13.34 5.29 0.71
N HIS A 87 -12.01 5.36 0.70
CA HIS A 87 -11.19 4.79 -0.35
C HIS A 87 -10.01 4.03 0.23
N LEU A 88 -9.69 2.92 -0.41
CA LEU A 88 -8.46 2.15 -0.20
C LEU A 88 -7.50 2.47 -1.35
N LEU A 89 -6.31 2.95 -0.99
CA LEU A 89 -5.22 3.26 -1.90
C LEU A 89 -4.31 2.02 -2.02
N VAL A 90 -3.89 1.72 -3.24
CA VAL A 90 -3.08 0.52 -3.55
C VAL A 90 -1.83 0.92 -4.31
N ALA A 91 -0.67 0.43 -3.90
CA ALA A 91 0.57 0.47 -4.67
C ALA A 91 0.87 -0.92 -5.23
N ASN A 92 1.02 -1.01 -6.55
CA ASN A 92 1.29 -2.24 -7.30
C ASN A 92 2.75 -2.22 -7.77
N TYR A 93 3.60 -2.96 -7.09
CA TYR A 93 5.05 -2.95 -7.29
C TYR A 93 5.48 -3.46 -8.65
N VAL A 94 4.96 -4.63 -9.05
CA VAL A 94 5.41 -5.29 -10.30
C VAL A 94 5.01 -4.50 -11.54
N SER A 95 3.83 -3.85 -11.53
CA SER A 95 3.39 -2.99 -12.63
C SER A 95 3.85 -1.55 -12.51
N GLY A 96 4.39 -1.10 -11.37
CA GLY A 96 4.75 0.31 -11.13
C GLY A 96 3.55 1.24 -11.26
N SER A 97 2.44 0.88 -10.62
CA SER A 97 1.19 1.63 -10.73
C SER A 97 0.48 1.78 -9.39
N ILE A 98 -0.40 2.76 -9.31
CA ILE A 98 -1.27 2.97 -8.16
C ILE A 98 -2.74 2.89 -8.56
N ALA A 99 -3.60 2.56 -7.59
CA ALA A 99 -5.05 2.49 -7.79
C ALA A 99 -5.81 3.00 -6.57
N VAL A 100 -7.06 3.40 -6.80
CA VAL A 100 -8.01 3.85 -5.78
C VAL A 100 -9.25 2.98 -5.85
N LEU A 101 -9.54 2.26 -4.78
CA LEU A 101 -10.69 1.37 -4.64
C LEU A 101 -11.71 1.99 -3.67
N PRO A 102 -12.96 2.23 -4.07
CA PRO A 102 -13.99 2.67 -3.13
C PRO A 102 -14.31 1.59 -2.09
N VAL A 103 -14.46 2.02 -0.84
CA VAL A 103 -14.93 1.20 0.27
C VAL A 103 -16.45 1.39 0.41
N GLN A 104 -17.22 0.30 0.39
CA GLN A 104 -18.66 0.28 0.55
C GLN A 104 -19.05 0.39 2.03
N GLU A 105 -20.30 0.69 2.31
CA GLU A 105 -20.84 0.83 3.68
C GLU A 105 -20.67 -0.43 4.53
N ASP A 106 -20.70 -1.62 3.92
CA ASP A 106 -20.50 -2.90 4.60
C ASP A 106 -19.03 -3.29 4.76
N GLY A 107 -18.09 -2.45 4.27
CA GLY A 107 -16.65 -2.66 4.27
C GLY A 107 -16.13 -3.44 3.05
N SER A 108 -16.99 -3.89 2.14
CA SER A 108 -16.56 -4.49 0.87
C SER A 108 -15.94 -3.44 -0.05
N LEU A 109 -15.22 -3.90 -1.07
CA LEU A 109 -14.52 -3.05 -2.04
C LEU A 109 -15.28 -3.01 -3.37
N ALA A 110 -15.33 -1.85 -4.01
CA ALA A 110 -15.69 -1.74 -5.42
C ALA A 110 -14.46 -1.80 -6.32
N GLU A 111 -14.70 -1.96 -7.63
CA GLU A 111 -13.65 -1.87 -8.65
C GLU A 111 -12.96 -0.50 -8.63
N ALA A 112 -11.71 -0.47 -9.07
CA ALA A 112 -10.91 0.75 -9.07
C ALA A 112 -11.58 1.87 -9.85
N VAL A 113 -11.78 3.02 -9.20
CA VAL A 113 -12.31 4.25 -9.82
C VAL A 113 -11.21 5.09 -10.45
N ASP A 114 -9.95 4.87 -10.02
CA ASP A 114 -8.80 5.56 -10.59
C ASP A 114 -7.56 4.68 -10.60
N ARG A 115 -6.69 4.92 -11.59
CA ARG A 115 -5.40 4.24 -11.76
C ARG A 115 -4.41 5.18 -12.40
N HIS A 116 -3.17 5.16 -11.91
CA HIS A 116 -2.06 5.89 -12.50
C HIS A 116 -0.89 4.94 -12.72
N GLN A 117 -0.31 5.00 -13.90
CA GLN A 117 0.95 4.31 -14.24
C GLN A 117 2.09 5.28 -13.98
N ASP A 118 3.06 4.85 -13.19
CA ASP A 118 4.29 5.63 -13.02
C ASP A 118 5.16 5.50 -14.27
N GLU A 119 5.69 6.62 -14.74
CA GLU A 119 6.45 6.69 -15.98
C GLU A 119 7.73 7.50 -15.78
N GLY A 120 8.81 7.06 -16.40
CA GLY A 120 10.09 7.75 -16.38
C GLY A 120 11.28 6.84 -16.67
N PRO A 121 12.48 7.40 -16.77
CA PRO A 121 13.69 6.60 -16.83
C PRO A 121 13.91 5.91 -15.49
N ALA A 122 14.34 4.65 -15.52
CA ALA A 122 14.76 3.94 -14.32
C ALA A 122 15.91 4.68 -13.61
N GLY A 123 15.92 4.61 -12.30
CA GLY A 123 17.01 5.13 -11.47
C GLY A 123 18.29 4.30 -11.59
N ALA A 124 19.31 4.68 -10.86
CA ALA A 124 20.54 3.90 -10.77
C ALA A 124 20.32 2.69 -9.84
N GLU A 125 20.91 1.54 -10.16
CA GLU A 125 20.79 0.31 -9.35
C GLU A 125 21.27 0.50 -7.88
N ARG A 126 22.14 1.47 -7.65
CA ARG A 126 22.67 1.80 -6.33
C ARG A 126 23.16 3.26 -6.26
N PRO A 127 23.16 3.88 -5.08
CA PRO A 127 23.76 5.22 -4.91
C PRO A 127 25.25 5.21 -5.24
N ALA A 128 25.70 6.13 -6.09
CA ALA A 128 27.08 6.17 -6.58
C ALA A 128 28.13 6.34 -5.46
N ALA A 129 27.76 7.02 -4.37
CA ALA A 129 28.65 7.28 -3.22
C ALA A 129 28.43 6.30 -2.06
N ALA A 130 27.59 5.27 -2.20
CA ALA A 130 27.33 4.34 -1.12
C ALA A 130 28.54 3.42 -0.87
N VAL A 131 28.88 3.28 0.41
CA VAL A 131 29.90 2.30 0.84
C VAL A 131 29.34 0.90 0.61
N GLU A 132 30.18 -0.02 0.14
CA GLU A 132 29.79 -1.41 -0.08
C GLU A 132 29.17 -2.03 1.19
N GLY A 133 28.02 -2.67 1.04
CA GLY A 133 27.25 -3.26 2.16
C GLY A 133 26.40 -2.27 2.97
N SER A 134 26.44 -0.96 2.65
CA SER A 134 25.62 0.07 3.32
C SER A 134 24.26 0.32 2.66
N PHE A 135 23.93 -0.38 1.59
CA PHE A 135 22.69 -0.27 0.84
C PHE A 135 22.17 -1.64 0.42
N ALA A 136 20.89 -1.77 0.23
CA ALA A 136 20.30 -2.91 -0.45
C ALA A 136 20.26 -2.64 -1.96
N ILE A 137 20.57 -3.65 -2.77
CA ILE A 137 20.29 -3.59 -4.20
C ILE A 137 18.78 -3.63 -4.35
N SER A 138 18.22 -2.63 -5.01
CA SER A 138 16.79 -2.53 -5.28
C SER A 138 16.53 -2.59 -6.78
N ASP A 139 15.30 -2.95 -7.14
CA ASP A 139 14.90 -3.08 -8.54
C ASP A 139 14.81 -1.69 -9.20
N HIS A 140 15.78 -1.36 -10.05
CA HIS A 140 15.81 -0.14 -10.87
C HIS A 140 15.74 -0.48 -12.37
N ASN A 141 14.91 -1.47 -12.72
CA ASN A 141 14.70 -1.90 -14.10
C ASN A 141 13.41 -1.33 -14.72
N GLY A 142 12.72 -0.49 -14.01
CA GLY A 142 11.47 0.15 -14.39
C GLY A 142 10.75 0.78 -13.21
N PRO A 143 9.50 1.23 -13.37
CA PRO A 143 8.69 1.75 -12.28
C PRO A 143 8.30 0.66 -11.29
N HIS A 144 8.42 0.95 -9.99
CA HIS A 144 8.08 0.07 -8.88
C HIS A 144 7.42 0.86 -7.75
N ALA A 145 6.12 1.13 -7.88
CA ALA A 145 5.33 1.79 -6.84
C ALA A 145 5.31 0.96 -5.56
N HIS A 146 5.81 1.51 -4.43
CA HIS A 146 5.99 0.71 -3.22
C HIS A 146 5.09 1.10 -2.06
N MET A 147 4.85 2.38 -1.84
CA MET A 147 3.94 2.87 -0.80
C MET A 147 3.04 3.96 -1.38
N ILE A 148 1.81 4.00 -0.90
CA ILE A 148 0.86 5.07 -1.19
C ILE A 148 0.06 5.41 0.07
N ALA A 149 -0.08 6.69 0.38
CA ALA A 149 -0.90 7.14 1.50
C ALA A 149 -1.43 8.56 1.28
N ALA A 150 -2.61 8.84 1.82
CA ALA A 150 -3.14 10.18 1.92
C ALA A 150 -2.52 10.90 3.12
N ASP A 151 -2.33 12.23 3.00
CA ASP A 151 -1.96 13.09 4.10
C ASP A 151 -3.06 13.14 5.18
N PRO A 152 -2.77 13.56 6.40
CA PRO A 152 -3.78 13.63 7.47
C PRO A 152 -5.01 14.49 7.15
N SER A 153 -4.90 15.45 6.23
CA SER A 153 -6.05 16.27 5.79
C SER A 153 -6.96 15.55 4.80
N GLY A 154 -6.48 14.47 4.17
CA GLY A 154 -7.19 13.73 3.12
C GLY A 154 -7.29 14.46 1.78
N LYS A 155 -6.53 15.54 1.58
CA LYS A 155 -6.54 16.33 0.35
C LYS A 155 -5.46 15.91 -0.64
N TYR A 156 -4.36 15.38 -0.14
CA TYR A 156 -3.20 15.01 -0.93
C TYR A 156 -2.87 13.53 -0.75
N VAL A 157 -2.39 12.92 -1.81
CA VAL A 157 -1.90 11.53 -1.80
C VAL A 157 -0.48 11.54 -2.32
N TYR A 158 0.38 10.77 -1.66
CA TYR A 158 1.77 10.59 -2.05
C TYR A 158 2.02 9.11 -2.33
N SER A 159 2.86 8.84 -3.33
CA SER A 159 3.32 7.49 -3.67
C SER A 159 4.81 7.49 -3.92
N THR A 160 5.52 6.54 -3.31
CA THR A 160 6.94 6.32 -3.62
C THR A 160 7.06 5.36 -4.78
N ASP A 161 7.91 5.70 -5.76
CA ASP A 161 8.38 4.76 -6.77
C ASP A 161 9.87 4.52 -6.56
N LEU A 162 10.19 3.30 -6.15
CA LEU A 162 11.53 2.86 -5.82
C LEU A 162 12.42 2.78 -7.06
N GLY A 163 11.88 2.28 -8.18
CA GLY A 163 12.64 2.07 -9.40
C GLY A 163 12.94 3.35 -10.17
N LEU A 164 12.11 4.39 -10.00
CA LEU A 164 12.28 5.70 -10.65
C LEU A 164 12.92 6.75 -9.75
N ASP A 165 13.25 6.42 -8.51
CA ASP A 165 13.79 7.37 -7.51
C ASP A 165 12.88 8.60 -7.31
N ARG A 166 11.55 8.38 -7.20
CA ARG A 166 10.55 9.45 -7.13
C ARG A 166 9.57 9.31 -5.99
N ILE A 167 9.05 10.45 -5.54
CA ILE A 167 7.85 10.55 -4.73
C ILE A 167 6.83 11.33 -5.54
N TYR A 168 5.81 10.64 -6.03
CA TYR A 168 4.70 11.24 -6.74
C TYR A 168 3.73 11.90 -5.78
N GLN A 169 3.06 12.94 -6.24
CA GLN A 169 2.11 13.71 -5.43
C GLN A 169 0.86 14.07 -6.22
N TYR A 170 -0.29 13.88 -5.58
CA TYR A 170 -1.60 14.03 -6.18
C TYR A 170 -2.52 14.85 -5.27
N ARG A 171 -3.52 15.46 -5.86
CA ARG A 171 -4.72 15.97 -5.18
C ARG A 171 -5.79 14.90 -5.26
N LEU A 172 -6.44 14.62 -4.13
CA LEU A 172 -7.54 13.66 -4.04
C LEU A 172 -8.88 14.40 -4.05
N ASP A 173 -9.75 14.03 -4.97
CA ASP A 173 -11.19 14.30 -4.84
C ASP A 173 -11.81 13.21 -3.96
N SER A 174 -12.06 13.52 -2.70
CA SER A 174 -12.59 12.56 -1.71
C SER A 174 -14.02 12.09 -2.01
N ALA A 175 -14.75 12.75 -2.90
CA ALA A 175 -16.10 12.33 -3.29
C ALA A 175 -16.06 11.24 -4.38
N SER A 176 -15.17 11.38 -5.36
CA SER A 176 -15.07 10.46 -6.50
C SER A 176 -13.91 9.46 -6.40
N GLY A 177 -12.95 9.69 -5.51
CA GLY A 177 -11.70 8.93 -5.43
C GLY A 177 -10.70 9.24 -6.53
N LYS A 178 -10.95 10.27 -7.36
CA LYS A 178 -10.05 10.63 -8.45
C LYS A 178 -8.81 11.35 -7.94
N LEU A 179 -7.66 10.96 -8.50
CA LEU A 179 -6.37 11.60 -8.27
C LEU A 179 -6.02 12.51 -9.44
N THR A 180 -5.59 13.72 -9.15
CA THR A 180 -5.05 14.66 -10.14
C THR A 180 -3.60 14.94 -9.77
N PRO A 181 -2.63 14.76 -10.70
CA PRO A 181 -1.23 15.09 -10.40
C PRO A 181 -1.11 16.52 -9.87
N ASN A 182 -0.28 16.69 -8.85
CA ASN A 182 0.02 18.01 -8.28
C ASN A 182 1.00 18.77 -9.19
N ASP A 183 1.36 19.98 -8.83
CA ASP A 183 2.38 20.78 -9.51
C ASP A 183 3.46 21.18 -8.50
N PRO A 184 4.69 20.64 -8.65
CA PRO A 184 5.12 19.61 -9.60
C PRO A 184 4.47 18.23 -9.30
N PRO A 185 4.38 17.32 -10.31
CA PRO A 185 3.71 16.02 -10.14
C PRO A 185 4.52 15.02 -9.31
N PHE A 186 5.80 15.23 -9.16
CA PHE A 186 6.71 14.43 -8.32
C PHE A 186 7.91 15.24 -7.86
N ILE A 187 8.58 14.74 -6.85
CA ILE A 187 9.95 15.14 -6.49
C ILE A 187 10.88 13.95 -6.71
N ALA A 188 12.09 14.22 -7.19
CA ALA A 188 13.13 13.20 -7.29
C ALA A 188 13.79 12.99 -5.91
N ALA A 189 14.24 11.77 -5.65
CA ALA A 189 15.11 11.50 -4.52
C ALA A 189 16.40 12.33 -4.61
N SER A 190 17.00 12.68 -3.48
CA SER A 190 18.18 13.55 -3.40
C SER A 190 19.42 12.96 -4.06
N SER A 191 19.47 11.65 -4.22
CA SER A 191 20.55 10.94 -4.93
C SER A 191 19.98 9.83 -5.81
N PRO A 192 20.54 9.64 -7.02
CA PRO A 192 20.19 8.50 -7.86
C PRO A 192 20.46 7.17 -7.15
N GLY A 193 19.56 6.20 -7.30
CA GLY A 193 19.64 4.90 -6.64
C GLY A 193 19.23 4.90 -5.16
N ALA A 194 18.60 5.98 -4.68
CA ALA A 194 18.11 6.07 -3.30
C ALA A 194 16.95 5.12 -3.03
N GLY A 195 16.13 4.80 -4.04
CA GLY A 195 15.04 3.85 -3.97
C GLY A 195 14.02 4.16 -2.85
N PRO A 196 13.31 5.32 -2.89
CA PRO A 196 12.37 5.67 -1.83
C PRO A 196 11.30 4.59 -1.70
N ARG A 197 11.18 4.01 -0.51
CA ARG A 197 10.35 2.82 -0.30
C ARG A 197 9.15 3.09 0.58
N HIS A 198 9.37 3.67 1.76
CA HIS A 198 8.34 4.03 2.73
C HIS A 198 8.54 5.46 3.23
N PHE A 199 7.44 6.05 3.66
CA PHE A 199 7.43 7.36 4.31
C PHE A 199 6.44 7.39 5.47
N VAL A 200 6.52 8.44 6.28
CA VAL A 200 5.58 8.72 7.35
C VAL A 200 5.36 10.22 7.43
N PHE A 201 4.15 10.65 7.68
CA PHE A 201 3.86 12.06 7.92
C PHE A 201 4.23 12.44 9.35
N THR A 202 4.65 13.70 9.54
CA THR A 202 4.69 14.29 10.87
C THR A 202 3.29 14.26 11.50
N PRO A 203 3.15 14.26 12.82
CA PRO A 203 1.84 14.29 13.48
C PRO A 203 0.96 15.48 13.05
N GLN A 204 1.58 16.59 12.65
CA GLN A 204 0.91 17.80 12.16
C GLN A 204 0.56 17.72 10.68
N GLY A 205 1.14 16.79 9.94
CA GLY A 205 0.94 16.64 8.50
C GLY A 205 1.66 17.70 7.64
N ASP A 206 2.60 18.42 8.21
CA ASP A 206 3.38 19.49 7.56
C ASP A 206 4.77 19.02 7.05
N GLY A 207 5.08 17.74 7.24
CA GLY A 207 6.31 17.10 6.78
C GLY A 207 6.09 15.62 6.46
N LEU A 208 6.95 15.11 5.60
CA LEU A 208 6.99 13.72 5.12
C LEU A 208 8.43 13.24 5.21
#